data_ff67acb61eb22eaef8adef9e794b279e
#
_entry.id   ff67acb61eb22eaef8adef9e794b279e
#
_cell.length_a   1.000
_cell.length_b   1.000
_cell.length_c   1.000
_cell.angle_alpha   90.00
_cell.angle_beta   90.00
_cell.angle_gamma   90.00
#
_symmetry.space_group_name_H-M   'P 1'
#
loop_
_entity.id
_entity.type
_entity.pdbx_description
1 polymer ?
#
loop_
_entity_poly.entity_id
_entity_poly.type
_entity_poly.pdbx_seq_one_letter_code
_entity_poly.pdbx_strand_id
1 'polypeptide(L)'
;LHTAALKHVHLCEYSPTQAIATNINGLQNIISAAISNNVKNLIFTSSDKAVNPTNVMGTTKLTGERLISAANNYACDSKTIFTSTRFGNILGSNGSVVPTFIKQISKGGPVTLTNSVMTRFVMNVRESVEMVLAAGQISRGGEVFVTKMQSILIKDLAEVLIDIYSNRFGFNKEDIKIKEIGSRPGEKDFEE
;
A
#
# COMPACT_ATOMS: atom_id res chain seq x y z
N LEU A 1 16.31 1.34 2.59
CA LEU A 1 14.87 1.14 2.33
C LEU A 1 14.10 2.43 2.60
N HIS A 2 13.33 2.90 1.60
CA HIS A 2 12.49 4.09 1.72
C HIS A 2 11.01 3.69 1.81
N THR A 3 10.44 3.86 3.01
CA THR A 3 9.05 3.51 3.34
C THR A 3 8.18 4.72 3.71
N ALA A 4 8.78 5.90 3.82
CA ALA A 4 8.05 7.12 4.21
C ALA A 4 7.13 7.58 3.07
N ALA A 5 5.83 7.63 3.33
CA ALA A 5 4.84 8.10 2.37
C ALA A 5 3.49 8.41 3.05
N LEU A 6 2.72 9.30 2.44
CA LEU A 6 1.28 9.37 2.67
C LEU A 6 0.62 8.25 1.85
N LYS A 7 -0.05 7.31 2.54
CA LYS A 7 -0.59 6.08 1.95
C LYS A 7 -2.11 6.03 1.84
N HIS A 8 -2.82 6.91 2.53
CA HIS A 8 -4.28 6.90 2.56
C HIS A 8 -4.84 7.61 1.33
N VAL A 9 -5.50 6.85 0.44
CA VAL A 9 -6.04 7.36 -0.83
C VAL A 9 -6.88 8.60 -0.62
N HIS A 10 -7.93 8.52 0.21
CA HIS A 10 -8.84 9.63 0.44
C HIS A 10 -8.15 10.89 1.02
N LEU A 11 -7.15 10.73 1.89
CA LEU A 11 -6.41 11.88 2.45
C LEU A 11 -5.55 12.55 1.38
N CYS A 12 -4.98 11.77 0.47
CA CYS A 12 -4.22 12.32 -0.65
C CYS A 12 -5.11 13.07 -1.64
N GLU A 13 -6.36 12.62 -1.86
CA GLU A 13 -7.34 13.34 -2.67
C GLU A 13 -7.71 14.70 -2.05
N TYR A 14 -7.88 14.76 -0.72
CA TYR A 14 -8.17 16.03 -0.03
C TYR A 14 -6.95 16.96 0.08
N SER A 15 -5.73 16.41 0.06
CA SER A 15 -4.51 17.18 0.25
C SER A 15 -3.42 16.77 -0.74
N PRO A 16 -3.64 16.98 -2.07
CA PRO A 16 -2.71 16.54 -3.10
C PRO A 16 -1.32 17.20 -2.98
N THR A 17 -1.27 18.46 -2.56
CA THR A 17 -0.01 19.19 -2.34
C THR A 17 0.85 18.50 -1.27
N GLN A 18 0.25 18.02 -0.17
CA GLN A 18 0.97 17.30 0.86
C GLN A 18 1.44 15.92 0.37
N ALA A 19 0.61 15.25 -0.44
CA ALA A 19 1.00 14.00 -1.07
C ALA A 19 2.21 14.18 -1.99
N ILE A 20 2.24 15.22 -2.81
CA ILE A 20 3.39 15.58 -3.67
C ILE A 20 4.62 15.91 -2.82
N ALA A 21 4.47 16.78 -1.82
CA ALA A 21 5.59 17.18 -0.97
C ALA A 21 6.24 15.99 -0.27
N THR A 22 5.44 15.06 0.25
CA THR A 22 5.96 13.89 0.96
C THR A 22 6.43 12.79 0.01
N ASN A 23 5.57 12.38 -0.94
CA ASN A 23 5.82 11.19 -1.75
C ASN A 23 6.76 11.46 -2.94
N ILE A 24 6.81 12.69 -3.45
CA ILE A 24 7.65 13.06 -4.60
C ILE A 24 8.88 13.84 -4.15
N ASN A 25 8.70 15.03 -3.54
CA ASN A 25 9.84 15.87 -3.15
C ASN A 25 10.68 15.17 -2.06
N GLY A 26 10.00 14.51 -1.10
CA GLY A 26 10.69 13.68 -0.09
C GLY A 26 11.51 12.57 -0.73
N LEU A 27 10.98 11.87 -1.74
CA LEU A 27 11.73 10.84 -2.47
C LEU A 27 12.91 11.42 -3.23
N GLN A 28 12.77 12.57 -3.90
CA GLN A 28 13.88 13.24 -4.60
C GLN A 28 15.03 13.59 -3.64
N ASN A 29 14.69 14.07 -2.43
CA ASN A 29 15.69 14.34 -1.40
C ASN A 29 16.44 13.07 -0.97
N ILE A 30 15.72 11.95 -0.83
CA ILE A 30 16.31 10.65 -0.48
C ILE A 30 17.20 10.11 -1.62
N ILE A 31 16.79 10.26 -2.87
CA ILE A 31 17.63 9.90 -4.03
C ILE A 31 18.92 10.69 -4.02
N SER A 32 18.85 12.04 -3.88
CA SER A 32 20.02 12.91 -3.83
C SER A 32 20.94 12.55 -2.66
N ALA A 33 20.38 12.31 -1.48
CA ALA A 33 21.15 11.89 -0.31
C ALA A 33 21.82 10.53 -0.50
N ALA A 34 21.14 9.57 -1.14
CA ALA A 34 21.70 8.25 -1.43
C ALA A 34 22.88 8.32 -2.39
N ILE A 35 22.81 9.14 -3.43
CA ILE A 35 23.90 9.40 -4.38
C ILE A 35 25.08 10.03 -3.65
N SER A 36 24.85 11.12 -2.91
CA SER A 36 25.90 11.88 -2.22
C SER A 36 26.65 11.04 -1.15
N ASN A 37 26.00 10.04 -0.59
CA ASN A 37 26.58 9.18 0.44
C ASN A 37 26.99 7.79 -0.08
N ASN A 38 26.97 7.57 -1.38
CA ASN A 38 27.32 6.30 -2.01
C ASN A 38 26.59 5.09 -1.39
N VAL A 39 25.29 5.25 -1.14
CA VAL A 39 24.45 4.15 -0.62
C VAL A 39 24.42 3.02 -1.63
N LYS A 40 24.73 1.80 -1.20
CA LYS A 40 24.83 0.65 -2.12
C LYS A 40 23.51 0.35 -2.85
N ASN A 41 22.42 0.24 -2.11
CA ASN A 41 21.10 -0.04 -2.67
C ASN A 41 20.05 0.88 -2.05
N LEU A 42 19.20 1.50 -2.87
CA LEU A 42 18.01 2.19 -2.45
C LEU A 42 16.78 1.49 -3.00
N ILE A 43 15.94 0.97 -2.11
CA ILE A 43 14.69 0.29 -2.46
C ILE A 43 13.52 1.19 -2.09
N PHE A 44 12.72 1.55 -3.08
CA PHE A 44 11.51 2.33 -2.92
C PHE A 44 10.29 1.41 -2.78
N THR A 45 9.47 1.64 -1.76
CA THR A 45 8.22 0.91 -1.59
C THR A 45 7.10 1.57 -2.39
N SER A 46 6.64 0.90 -3.43
CA SER A 46 5.50 1.26 -4.25
C SER A 46 4.27 0.43 -3.88
N SER A 47 3.26 0.41 -4.71
CA SER A 47 1.96 -0.21 -4.46
C SER A 47 1.33 -0.71 -5.76
N ASP A 48 0.41 -1.67 -5.66
CA ASP A 48 -0.52 -2.08 -6.70
C ASP A 48 -1.27 -0.88 -7.32
N LYS A 49 -1.56 0.14 -6.50
CA LYS A 49 -2.23 1.37 -6.92
C LYS A 49 -1.42 2.28 -7.85
N ALA A 50 -0.14 1.96 -8.08
CA ALA A 50 0.68 2.59 -9.12
C ALA A 50 0.38 2.04 -10.53
N VAL A 51 -0.38 0.93 -10.64
CA VAL A 51 -0.85 0.39 -11.91
C VAL A 51 -2.12 1.13 -12.32
N ASN A 52 -2.15 1.69 -13.52
CA ASN A 52 -3.28 2.48 -14.04
C ASN A 52 -3.92 3.38 -12.97
N PRO A 53 -3.16 4.32 -12.38
CA PRO A 53 -3.60 5.07 -11.20
C PRO A 53 -4.79 5.96 -11.53
N THR A 54 -5.83 5.88 -10.69
CA THR A 54 -7.04 6.73 -10.78
C THR A 54 -7.13 7.72 -9.63
N ASN A 55 -6.08 7.80 -8.80
CA ASN A 55 -6.05 8.65 -7.62
C ASN A 55 -4.65 9.25 -7.40
N VAL A 56 -4.61 10.34 -6.62
CA VAL A 56 -3.38 11.09 -6.30
C VAL A 56 -2.32 10.19 -5.69
N MET A 57 -2.68 9.35 -4.72
CA MET A 57 -1.72 8.46 -4.04
C MET A 57 -1.06 7.50 -5.04
N GLY A 58 -1.84 6.81 -5.87
CA GLY A 58 -1.33 5.92 -6.90
C GLY A 58 -0.45 6.64 -7.92
N THR A 59 -0.88 7.85 -8.36
CA THR A 59 -0.09 8.70 -9.27
C THR A 59 1.25 9.08 -8.66
N THR A 60 1.29 9.46 -7.36
CA THR A 60 2.57 9.77 -6.70
C THR A 60 3.47 8.55 -6.59
N LYS A 61 2.92 7.34 -6.40
CA LYS A 61 3.70 6.10 -6.37
C LYS A 61 4.26 5.75 -7.75
N LEU A 62 3.45 5.86 -8.80
CA LEU A 62 3.94 5.67 -10.19
C LEU A 62 5.04 6.68 -10.54
N THR A 63 4.85 7.95 -10.21
CA THR A 63 5.88 8.98 -10.41
C THR A 63 7.16 8.64 -9.64
N GLY A 64 7.04 8.15 -8.39
CA GLY A 64 8.16 7.68 -7.59
C GLY A 64 8.93 6.54 -8.26
N GLU A 65 8.24 5.54 -8.83
CA GLU A 65 8.89 4.46 -9.60
C GLU A 65 9.69 5.01 -10.79
N ARG A 66 9.13 6.00 -11.51
CA ARG A 66 9.83 6.65 -12.63
C ARG A 66 11.06 7.43 -12.18
N LEU A 67 10.98 8.13 -11.05
CA LEU A 67 12.13 8.83 -10.47
C LEU A 67 13.24 7.85 -10.06
N ILE A 68 12.88 6.74 -9.43
CA ILE A 68 13.80 5.66 -9.03
C ILE A 68 14.47 5.03 -10.26
N SER A 69 13.69 4.68 -11.29
CA SER A 69 14.26 4.12 -12.52
C SER A 69 15.19 5.10 -13.21
N ALA A 70 14.81 6.38 -13.30
CA ALA A 70 15.63 7.42 -13.91
C ALA A 70 16.91 7.69 -13.12
N ALA A 71 16.90 7.56 -11.80
CA ALA A 71 18.08 7.79 -10.96
C ALA A 71 19.29 6.91 -11.33
N ASN A 72 19.05 5.69 -11.83
CA ASN A 72 20.13 4.83 -12.32
C ASN A 72 20.88 5.43 -13.53
N ASN A 73 20.24 6.31 -14.32
CA ASN A 73 20.83 6.91 -15.52
C ASN A 73 21.69 8.13 -15.22
N TYR A 74 21.33 8.95 -14.20
CA TYR A 74 22.05 10.18 -13.88
C TYR A 74 22.95 10.08 -12.64
N ALA A 75 22.92 8.94 -11.97
CA ALA A 75 23.83 8.66 -10.86
C ALA A 75 25.18 8.09 -11.35
N CYS A 76 25.68 8.54 -12.50
CA CYS A 76 26.81 7.95 -13.21
C CYS A 76 28.10 7.83 -12.37
N ASP A 77 28.33 8.76 -11.43
CA ASP A 77 29.47 8.74 -10.52
C ASP A 77 29.22 7.95 -9.23
N SER A 78 27.97 7.55 -8.99
CA SER A 78 27.55 6.75 -7.83
C SER A 78 27.33 5.30 -8.24
N LYS A 79 27.75 4.37 -7.38
CA LYS A 79 27.45 2.95 -7.56
C LYS A 79 26.11 2.54 -6.92
N THR A 80 25.26 3.50 -6.59
CA THR A 80 23.96 3.25 -5.97
C THR A 80 23.01 2.58 -6.94
N ILE A 81 22.47 1.44 -6.54
CA ILE A 81 21.44 0.72 -7.28
C ILE A 81 20.06 1.19 -6.78
N PHE A 82 19.24 1.70 -7.68
CA PHE A 82 17.89 2.16 -7.38
C PHE A 82 16.86 1.18 -7.93
N THR A 83 15.94 0.70 -7.08
CA THR A 83 14.91 -0.25 -7.47
C THR A 83 13.62 -0.02 -6.69
N SER A 84 12.51 -0.54 -7.18
CA SER A 84 11.18 -0.42 -6.58
C SER A 84 10.57 -1.77 -6.27
N THR A 85 9.72 -1.83 -5.24
CA THR A 85 8.89 -3.00 -4.92
C THR A 85 7.42 -2.57 -4.86
N ARG A 86 6.51 -3.31 -5.54
CA ARG A 86 5.06 -3.07 -5.48
C ARG A 86 4.42 -4.01 -4.48
N PHE A 87 3.72 -3.46 -3.51
CA PHE A 87 2.95 -4.18 -2.51
C PHE A 87 1.46 -4.13 -2.81
N GLY A 88 0.76 -5.21 -2.49
CA GLY A 88 -0.68 -5.18 -2.31
C GLY A 88 -1.07 -4.61 -0.94
N ASN A 89 -2.28 -4.89 -0.51
CA ASN A 89 -2.74 -4.49 0.81
C ASN A 89 -2.09 -5.40 1.87
N ILE A 90 -1.24 -4.83 2.73
CA ILE A 90 -0.63 -5.56 3.84
C ILE A 90 -1.67 -5.73 4.94
N LEU A 91 -2.09 -6.98 5.17
CA LEU A 91 -3.09 -7.31 6.19
C LEU A 91 -2.63 -6.88 7.59
N GLY A 92 -3.54 -6.27 8.35
CA GLY A 92 -3.26 -5.80 9.71
C GLY A 92 -2.42 -4.53 9.80
N SER A 93 -2.03 -3.91 8.69
CA SER A 93 -1.29 -2.63 8.72
C SER A 93 -2.14 -1.50 9.33
N ASN A 94 -1.47 -0.54 9.98
CA ASN A 94 -2.15 0.57 10.66
C ASN A 94 -3.08 1.35 9.70
N GLY A 95 -4.32 1.59 10.14
CA GLY A 95 -5.36 2.26 9.36
C GLY A 95 -5.92 1.44 8.19
N SER A 96 -5.58 0.15 8.07
CA SER A 96 -6.13 -0.74 7.06
C SER A 96 -7.50 -1.30 7.45
N VAL A 97 -8.10 -2.05 6.52
CA VAL A 97 -9.46 -2.60 6.66
C VAL A 97 -9.59 -3.55 7.86
N VAL A 98 -8.62 -4.43 8.11
CA VAL A 98 -8.69 -5.43 9.19
C VAL A 98 -8.79 -4.78 10.57
N PRO A 99 -7.88 -3.88 11.01
CA PRO A 99 -8.04 -3.18 12.29
C PRO A 99 -9.34 -2.37 12.37
N THR A 100 -9.79 -1.81 11.25
CA THR A 100 -11.04 -1.04 11.20
C THR A 100 -12.24 -1.93 11.47
N PHE A 101 -12.33 -3.09 10.82
CA PHE A 101 -13.41 -4.05 11.02
C PHE A 101 -13.40 -4.60 12.44
N ILE A 102 -12.24 -5.01 12.97
CA ILE A 102 -12.14 -5.48 14.36
C ILE A 102 -12.63 -4.41 15.35
N LYS A 103 -12.26 -3.13 15.14
CA LYS A 103 -12.74 -2.02 15.96
C LYS A 103 -14.25 -1.81 15.85
N GLN A 104 -14.85 -2.02 14.68
CA GLN A 104 -16.31 -1.95 14.50
C GLN A 104 -17.01 -3.11 15.18
N ILE A 105 -16.50 -4.34 15.03
CA ILE A 105 -17.01 -5.54 15.69
C ILE A 105 -16.94 -5.40 17.21
N SER A 106 -15.86 -4.85 17.77
CA SER A 106 -15.71 -4.63 19.22
C SER A 106 -16.74 -3.66 19.82
N LYS A 107 -17.48 -2.94 18.96
CA LYS A 107 -18.55 -2.01 19.36
C LYS A 107 -19.97 -2.56 19.05
N GLY A 108 -20.08 -3.81 18.60
CA GLY A 108 -21.35 -4.41 18.17
C GLY A 108 -21.76 -4.04 16.73
N GLY A 109 -20.83 -3.54 15.92
CA GLY A 109 -21.09 -3.18 14.53
C GLY A 109 -21.69 -1.78 14.33
N PRO A 110 -22.25 -1.48 13.13
CA PRO A 110 -22.12 -2.30 11.93
C PRO A 110 -20.70 -2.31 11.37
N VAL A 111 -20.34 -3.38 10.65
CA VAL A 111 -19.12 -3.41 9.82
C VAL A 111 -19.43 -2.70 8.51
N THR A 112 -18.63 -1.69 8.16
CA THR A 112 -18.90 -0.84 6.99
C THR A 112 -18.05 -1.26 5.80
N LEU A 113 -18.68 -1.55 4.67
CA LEU A 113 -18.04 -1.79 3.38
C LEU A 113 -18.22 -0.58 2.46
N THR A 114 -17.22 -0.31 1.66
CA THR A 114 -17.32 0.68 0.57
C THR A 114 -18.26 0.14 -0.52
N ASN A 115 -18.02 -1.09 -0.98
CA ASN A 115 -18.80 -1.81 -1.98
C ASN A 115 -18.65 -3.32 -1.76
N SER A 116 -19.74 -4.09 -1.92
CA SER A 116 -19.76 -5.55 -1.71
C SER A 116 -18.98 -6.34 -2.74
N VAL A 117 -18.76 -5.79 -3.94
CA VAL A 117 -17.98 -6.45 -5.01
C VAL A 117 -16.50 -6.08 -5.01
N MET A 118 -16.07 -5.26 -4.04
CA MET A 118 -14.69 -4.78 -3.97
C MET A 118 -13.71 -5.91 -3.68
N THR A 119 -12.68 -6.02 -4.54
CA THR A 119 -11.56 -6.95 -4.34
C THR A 119 -10.25 -6.22 -4.07
N ARG A 120 -9.32 -6.88 -3.37
CA ARG A 120 -7.98 -6.36 -3.12
C ARG A 120 -6.94 -7.46 -3.19
N PHE A 121 -5.79 -7.12 -3.77
CA PHE A 121 -4.60 -7.94 -3.59
C PHE A 121 -4.14 -7.85 -2.13
N VAL A 122 -3.86 -8.98 -1.53
CA VAL A 122 -3.43 -9.06 -0.13
C VAL A 122 -2.11 -9.76 0.00
N MET A 123 -1.35 -9.34 1.00
CA MET A 123 -0.12 -9.98 1.43
C MET A 123 0.06 -9.80 2.93
N ASN A 124 0.85 -10.65 3.55
CA ASN A 124 1.22 -10.49 4.95
C ASN A 124 2.54 -9.70 5.09
N VAL A 125 2.85 -9.27 6.31
CA VAL A 125 4.08 -8.50 6.60
C VAL A 125 5.34 -9.31 6.24
N ARG A 126 5.35 -10.62 6.51
CA ARG A 126 6.50 -11.48 6.23
C ARG A 126 6.80 -11.52 4.73
N GLU A 127 5.79 -11.75 3.90
CA GLU A 127 5.91 -11.75 2.43
C GLU A 127 6.46 -10.40 1.92
N SER A 128 5.99 -9.29 2.48
CA SER A 128 6.48 -7.96 2.10
C SER A 128 7.94 -7.75 2.46
N VAL A 129 8.39 -8.24 3.62
CA VAL A 129 9.79 -8.16 4.05
C VAL A 129 10.68 -9.07 3.20
N GLU A 130 10.26 -10.32 2.95
CA GLU A 130 10.98 -11.27 2.10
C GLU A 130 11.18 -10.71 0.68
N MET A 131 10.16 -10.07 0.11
CA MET A 131 10.24 -9.41 -1.19
C MET A 131 11.27 -8.26 -1.21
N VAL A 132 11.29 -7.41 -0.17
CA VAL A 132 12.27 -6.32 -0.07
C VAL A 132 13.69 -6.87 0.05
N LEU A 133 13.91 -7.89 0.88
CA LEU A 133 15.22 -8.51 1.06
C LEU A 133 15.71 -9.16 -0.23
N ALA A 134 14.83 -9.89 -0.92
CA ALA A 134 15.14 -10.50 -2.22
C ALA A 134 15.49 -9.41 -3.26
N ALA A 135 14.66 -8.35 -3.38
CA ALA A 135 14.92 -7.24 -4.26
C ALA A 135 16.30 -6.61 -3.99
N GLY A 136 16.67 -6.42 -2.72
CA GLY A 136 17.97 -5.86 -2.34
C GLY A 136 19.17 -6.75 -2.72
N GLN A 137 18.96 -8.06 -2.87
CA GLN A 137 20.01 -9.00 -3.25
C GLN A 137 20.18 -9.15 -4.76
N ILE A 138 19.07 -9.11 -5.52
CA ILE A 138 19.09 -9.46 -6.95
C ILE A 138 18.97 -8.24 -7.88
N SER A 139 18.67 -7.05 -7.35
CA SER A 139 18.50 -5.83 -8.14
C SER A 139 19.79 -5.44 -8.85
N ARG A 140 19.63 -4.96 -10.09
CA ARG A 140 20.70 -4.43 -10.95
C ARG A 140 20.51 -2.96 -11.29
N GLY A 141 19.33 -2.43 -11.01
CA GLY A 141 18.95 -1.02 -11.19
C GLY A 141 17.81 -0.83 -12.18
N GLY A 142 16.78 -0.09 -11.77
CA GLY A 142 15.62 0.26 -12.58
C GLY A 142 14.45 -0.72 -12.53
N GLU A 143 14.62 -1.88 -11.89
CA GLU A 143 13.55 -2.88 -11.80
C GLU A 143 12.43 -2.42 -10.89
N VAL A 144 11.22 -2.90 -11.21
CA VAL A 144 10.05 -2.85 -10.34
C VAL A 144 9.66 -4.29 -9.99
N PHE A 145 9.99 -4.73 -8.80
CA PHE A 145 9.67 -6.08 -8.33
C PHE A 145 8.20 -6.18 -7.91
N VAL A 146 7.55 -7.23 -8.38
CA VAL A 146 6.16 -7.56 -8.06
C VAL A 146 6.09 -9.05 -7.72
N THR A 147 5.36 -9.41 -6.67
CA THR A 147 5.05 -10.82 -6.40
C THR A 147 3.65 -11.15 -6.91
N LYS A 148 3.41 -12.44 -7.19
CA LYS A 148 2.04 -12.91 -7.44
C LYS A 148 1.28 -12.89 -6.12
N MET A 149 0.27 -12.04 -6.04
CA MET A 149 -0.58 -11.87 -4.86
C MET A 149 -1.94 -12.52 -5.07
N GLN A 150 -2.56 -12.93 -3.97
CA GLN A 150 -3.94 -13.40 -3.98
C GLN A 150 -4.90 -12.22 -3.91
N SER A 151 -5.99 -12.30 -4.66
CA SER A 151 -7.09 -11.35 -4.58
C SER A 151 -8.18 -11.92 -3.67
N ILE A 152 -8.69 -11.09 -2.76
CA ILE A 152 -9.81 -11.46 -1.88
C ILE A 152 -10.95 -10.47 -2.03
N LEU A 153 -12.18 -10.95 -1.85
CA LEU A 153 -13.35 -10.12 -1.73
C LEU A 153 -13.39 -9.51 -0.32
N ILE A 154 -13.53 -8.18 -0.23
CA ILE A 154 -13.52 -7.50 1.08
C ILE A 154 -14.74 -7.85 1.92
N LYS A 155 -15.86 -8.19 1.29
CA LYS A 155 -17.05 -8.73 1.97
C LYS A 155 -16.75 -10.05 2.68
N ASP A 156 -16.08 -11.00 2.02
CA ASP A 156 -15.72 -12.28 2.64
C ASP A 156 -14.79 -12.09 3.83
N LEU A 157 -13.83 -11.16 3.71
CA LEU A 157 -12.97 -10.77 4.83
C LEU A 157 -13.78 -10.25 6.02
N ALA A 158 -14.80 -9.42 5.78
CA ALA A 158 -15.66 -8.90 6.83
C ALA A 158 -16.44 -10.03 7.52
N GLU A 159 -17.02 -10.95 6.76
CA GLU A 159 -17.77 -12.11 7.29
C GLU A 159 -16.87 -13.00 8.16
N VAL A 160 -15.66 -13.32 7.68
CA VAL A 160 -14.68 -14.12 8.44
C VAL A 160 -14.27 -13.42 9.74
N LEU A 161 -14.05 -12.10 9.71
CA LEU A 161 -13.69 -11.35 10.92
C LEU A 161 -14.85 -11.27 11.92
N ILE A 162 -16.08 -11.16 11.45
CA ILE A 162 -17.29 -11.24 12.31
C ILE A 162 -17.35 -12.61 12.99
N ASP A 163 -17.19 -13.71 12.23
CA ASP A 163 -17.19 -15.07 12.79
C ASP A 163 -16.11 -15.28 13.86
N ILE A 164 -14.90 -14.74 13.65
CA ILE A 164 -13.78 -14.91 14.58
C ILE A 164 -13.91 -14.04 15.83
N TYR A 165 -14.37 -12.79 15.68
CA TYR A 165 -14.25 -11.78 16.73
C TYR A 165 -15.55 -11.46 17.46
N SER A 166 -16.74 -11.72 16.91
CA SER A 166 -18.02 -11.39 17.57
C SER A 166 -18.09 -11.98 18.98
N ASN A 167 -17.96 -13.28 19.11
CA ASN A 167 -18.01 -13.97 20.42
C ASN A 167 -16.90 -13.51 21.38
N ARG A 168 -15.72 -13.15 20.88
CA ARG A 168 -14.61 -12.65 21.70
C ARG A 168 -14.94 -11.32 22.36
N PHE A 169 -15.81 -10.52 21.74
CA PHE A 169 -16.27 -9.23 22.26
C PHE A 169 -17.66 -9.29 22.91
N GLY A 170 -18.24 -10.50 23.06
CA GLY A 170 -19.51 -10.70 23.75
C GLY A 170 -20.77 -10.43 22.91
N PHE A 171 -20.64 -10.47 21.59
CA PHE A 171 -21.75 -10.29 20.66
C PHE A 171 -22.07 -11.59 19.92
N ASN A 172 -23.35 -11.82 19.56
CA ASN A 172 -23.68 -12.83 18.58
C ASN A 172 -23.35 -12.33 17.18
N LYS A 173 -22.86 -13.22 16.32
CA LYS A 173 -22.50 -12.86 14.95
C LYS A 173 -23.68 -12.35 14.13
N GLU A 174 -24.87 -12.85 14.39
CA GLU A 174 -26.14 -12.48 13.74
C GLU A 174 -26.55 -11.03 14.03
N ASP A 175 -26.09 -10.46 15.13
CA ASP A 175 -26.39 -9.08 15.54
C ASP A 175 -25.49 -8.07 14.82
N ILE A 176 -24.33 -8.50 14.34
CA ILE A 176 -23.36 -7.62 13.66
C ILE A 176 -23.69 -7.54 12.16
N LYS A 177 -24.32 -6.45 11.77
CA LYS A 177 -24.71 -6.22 10.37
C LYS A 177 -23.53 -5.66 9.56
N ILE A 178 -23.48 -6.05 8.28
CA ILE A 178 -22.62 -5.43 7.27
C ILE A 178 -23.43 -4.33 6.59
N LYS A 179 -22.85 -3.12 6.46
CA LYS A 179 -23.50 -1.95 5.83
C LYS A 179 -22.62 -1.38 4.74
N GLU A 180 -23.14 -1.26 3.54
CA GLU A 180 -22.49 -0.51 2.47
C GLU A 180 -22.62 0.99 2.69
N ILE A 181 -21.52 1.73 2.49
CA ILE A 181 -21.44 3.19 2.70
C ILE A 181 -21.12 3.96 1.42
N GLY A 182 -20.92 3.27 0.30
CA GLY A 182 -20.54 3.88 -0.97
C GLY A 182 -19.03 4.09 -1.12
N SER A 183 -18.59 4.25 -2.37
CA SER A 183 -17.18 4.45 -2.71
C SER A 183 -16.71 5.84 -2.32
N ARG A 184 -15.48 5.94 -1.82
CA ARG A 184 -14.82 7.20 -1.52
C ARG A 184 -14.10 7.73 -2.75
N PRO A 185 -13.83 9.06 -2.84
CA PRO A 185 -13.04 9.61 -3.92
C PRO A 185 -11.70 8.88 -4.09
N GLY A 186 -11.39 8.48 -5.32
CA GLY A 186 -10.15 7.80 -5.68
C GLY A 186 -10.09 6.30 -5.37
N GLU A 187 -11.11 5.71 -4.74
CA GLU A 187 -11.16 4.26 -4.52
C GLU A 187 -11.62 3.52 -5.79
N LYS A 188 -10.90 2.44 -6.14
CA LYS A 188 -11.28 1.49 -7.21
C LYS A 188 -12.07 0.31 -6.62
N ASP A 189 -12.92 -0.34 -7.42
CA ASP A 189 -13.56 -1.59 -7.02
C ASP A 189 -12.58 -2.77 -7.05
N PHE A 190 -11.60 -2.74 -7.95
CA PHE A 190 -10.52 -3.73 -8.05
C PHE A 190 -9.20 -3.09 -8.45
N GLU A 191 -8.08 -3.73 -8.08
CA GLU A 191 -6.73 -3.36 -8.52
C GLU A 191 -6.26 -4.31 -9.65
N GLU A 192 -5.33 -3.82 -10.50
CA GLU A 192 -4.82 -4.54 -11.67
C GLU A 192 -3.38 -5.05 -11.47
#